data_bedb1304e73ab2cd830fa35148e8f728
#
_entry.id   bedb1304e73ab2cd830fa35148e8f728
#
_cell.length_a   1.000
_cell.length_b   1.000
_cell.length_c   1.000
_cell.angle_alpha   90.00
_cell.angle_beta   90.00
_cell.angle_gamma   90.00
#
_symmetry.space_group_name_H-M   'P 1'
#
loop_
_entity.id
_entity.type
_entity.pdbx_description
1 polymer ?
#
loop_
_entity_poly.entity_id
_entity_poly.type
_entity_poly.pdbx_seq_one_letter_code
_entity_poly.pdbx_strand_id
1 'polypeptide(L)'
;MLYDKAKRNKKLIRYRERGNVLGQKTKLVSEAGVVVPLLGNEKSTEMLVEIGAAINKRDKLLTVNLTEVPNQTFLDAVMEENTRSTSLKRRINILAETRKLHIDFESVVTHDLAETVTELSDQAHCDWLVVAWKGKAYSGILINNPIGWLMTHLNSDFALFKDNGVRYIS
;
A
#
# COMPACT_ATOMS: atom_id res chain seq x y z
N MET A 1 -7.19 24.35 -4.92
CA MET A 1 -5.89 23.69 -4.62
C MET A 1 -5.56 23.65 -3.13
N LEU A 2 -5.44 24.77 -2.43
CA LEU A 2 -5.17 24.79 -0.96
C LEU A 2 -6.34 24.24 -0.13
N TYR A 3 -7.56 24.46 -0.55
CA TYR A 3 -8.77 23.95 0.11
C TYR A 3 -8.88 22.42 0.08
N ASP A 4 -8.53 21.79 -1.03
CA ASP A 4 -8.52 20.32 -1.15
C ASP A 4 -7.42 19.67 -0.31
N LYS A 5 -6.26 20.31 -0.21
CA LYS A 5 -5.16 19.85 0.63
C LYS A 5 -5.50 19.92 2.13
N ALA A 6 -6.18 21.00 2.55
CA ALA A 6 -6.68 21.16 3.91
C ALA A 6 -7.79 20.15 4.27
N LYS A 7 -8.67 19.83 3.32
CA LYS A 7 -9.74 18.85 3.48
C LYS A 7 -9.20 17.42 3.56
N ARG A 8 -8.16 17.09 2.78
CA ARG A 8 -7.42 15.82 2.84
C ARG A 8 -6.72 15.67 4.18
N ASN A 9 -6.01 16.69 4.63
CA ASN A 9 -5.35 16.68 5.94
C ASN A 9 -6.33 16.51 7.11
N LYS A 10 -7.52 17.14 7.05
CA LYS A 10 -8.58 16.95 8.06
C LYS A 10 -9.11 15.52 8.07
N LYS A 11 -9.24 14.87 6.91
CA LYS A 11 -9.71 13.49 6.79
C LYS A 11 -8.69 12.50 7.38
N LEU A 12 -7.39 12.74 7.13
CA LEU A 12 -6.28 12.00 7.73
C LEU A 12 -6.18 12.17 9.24
N ILE A 13 -6.31 13.41 9.73
CA ILE A 13 -6.28 13.73 11.16
C ILE A 13 -7.42 13.00 11.87
N ARG A 14 -8.63 13.01 11.32
CA ARG A 14 -9.78 12.27 11.88
C ARG A 14 -9.55 10.76 11.87
N TYR A 15 -8.88 10.24 10.87
CA TYR A 15 -8.50 8.84 10.79
C TYR A 15 -7.48 8.47 11.88
N ARG A 16 -6.47 9.33 12.10
CA ARG A 16 -5.49 9.19 13.17
C ARG A 16 -6.11 9.31 14.56
N GLU A 17 -7.00 10.27 14.77
CA GLU A 17 -7.69 10.49 16.04
C GLU A 17 -8.60 9.32 16.41
N ARG A 18 -9.30 8.71 15.44
CA ARG A 18 -10.12 7.52 15.69
C ARG A 18 -9.27 6.28 15.99
N GLY A 19 -8.13 6.11 15.34
CA GLY A 19 -7.17 5.06 15.65
C GLY A 19 -6.59 5.22 17.07
N ASN A 20 -6.42 6.45 17.56
CA ASN A 20 -5.96 6.74 18.91
C ASN A 20 -7.01 6.45 19.98
N VAL A 21 -8.30 6.62 19.69
CA VAL A 21 -9.41 6.32 20.63
C VAL A 21 -9.48 4.83 20.96
N LEU A 22 -9.03 3.95 20.05
CA LEU A 22 -9.00 2.49 20.26
C LEU A 22 -7.66 1.98 20.83
N GLY A 23 -6.77 2.86 21.26
CA GLY A 23 -5.47 2.46 21.84
C GLY A 23 -4.47 1.87 20.84
N GLN A 24 -4.81 1.78 19.57
CA GLN A 24 -3.87 1.46 18.52
C GLN A 24 -3.15 2.74 18.10
N LYS A 25 -1.92 2.90 18.58
CA LYS A 25 -1.00 3.89 18.00
C LYS A 25 -0.85 3.55 16.53
N THR A 26 -1.49 4.34 15.66
CA THR A 26 -1.11 4.39 14.24
C THR A 26 0.36 4.78 14.22
N LYS A 27 1.20 3.78 14.05
CA LYS A 27 2.64 3.97 13.92
C LYS A 27 2.84 4.91 12.75
N LEU A 28 3.46 6.05 12.98
CA LEU A 28 3.90 6.93 11.91
C LEU A 28 4.65 6.06 10.91
N VAL A 29 4.24 6.10 9.67
CA VAL A 29 4.93 5.41 8.60
C VAL A 29 6.35 5.94 8.57
N SER A 30 7.30 5.06 8.77
CA SER A 30 8.71 5.41 8.77
C SER A 30 9.20 5.63 7.34
N GLU A 31 10.23 6.44 7.18
CA GLU A 31 10.87 6.66 5.89
C GLU A 31 11.29 5.32 5.26
N ALA A 32 11.05 5.18 3.96
CA ALA A 32 11.40 4.01 3.17
C ALA A 32 11.77 4.43 1.75
N GLY A 33 12.73 3.76 1.14
CA GLY A 33 13.12 4.09 -0.25
C GLY A 33 12.09 3.62 -1.26
N VAL A 34 11.38 2.54 -0.97
CA VAL A 34 10.33 1.97 -1.82
C VAL A 34 9.09 1.67 -0.99
N VAL A 35 7.92 2.02 -1.51
CA VAL A 35 6.62 1.61 -1.00
C VAL A 35 5.98 0.61 -1.97
N VAL A 36 5.52 -0.51 -1.44
CA VAL A 36 4.83 -1.56 -2.18
C VAL A 36 3.42 -1.71 -1.61
N PRO A 37 2.42 -1.03 -2.17
CA PRO A 37 1.03 -1.21 -1.78
C PRO A 37 0.49 -2.52 -2.34
N LEU A 38 -0.15 -3.30 -1.50
CA LEU A 38 -0.83 -4.55 -1.84
C LEU A 38 -2.34 -4.28 -1.86
N LEU A 39 -2.91 -4.29 -3.05
CA LEU A 39 -4.30 -3.94 -3.31
C LEU A 39 -5.24 -5.15 -3.27
N GLY A 40 -4.70 -6.33 -2.96
CA GLY A 40 -5.46 -7.56 -2.79
C GLY A 40 -5.69 -8.35 -4.07
N ASN A 41 -5.12 -7.92 -5.17
CA ASN A 41 -5.28 -8.55 -6.48
C ASN A 41 -3.95 -9.10 -7.07
N GLU A 42 -2.89 -9.06 -6.30
CA GLU A 42 -1.58 -9.55 -6.71
C GLU A 42 -1.59 -11.07 -6.83
N LYS A 43 -0.98 -11.60 -7.91
CA LYS A 43 -0.80 -13.04 -8.08
C LYS A 43 0.35 -13.56 -7.24
N SER A 44 1.44 -12.78 -7.16
CA SER A 44 2.63 -13.11 -6.38
C SER A 44 3.08 -11.88 -5.60
N THR A 45 2.68 -11.83 -4.35
CA THR A 45 3.02 -10.74 -3.43
C THR A 45 4.52 -10.68 -3.16
N GLU A 46 5.14 -11.83 -2.92
CA GLU A 46 6.56 -11.94 -2.62
C GLU A 46 7.41 -11.45 -3.80
N MET A 47 7.04 -11.80 -5.03
CA MET A 47 7.74 -11.34 -6.23
C MET A 47 7.67 -9.82 -6.37
N LEU A 48 6.50 -9.23 -6.11
CA LEU A 48 6.34 -7.78 -6.16
C LEU A 48 7.24 -7.08 -5.14
N VAL A 49 7.32 -7.62 -3.93
CA VAL A 49 8.20 -7.11 -2.87
C VAL A 49 9.67 -7.29 -3.23
N GLU A 50 10.06 -8.43 -3.79
CA GLU A 50 11.44 -8.66 -4.27
C GLU A 50 11.84 -7.67 -5.37
N ILE A 51 10.93 -7.36 -6.29
CA ILE A 51 11.16 -6.32 -7.31
C ILE A 51 11.36 -4.95 -6.66
N GLY A 52 10.51 -4.60 -5.71
CA GLY A 52 10.67 -3.38 -4.92
C GLY A 52 12.03 -3.33 -4.21
N ALA A 53 12.45 -4.44 -3.62
CA ALA A 53 13.75 -4.55 -2.97
C ALA A 53 14.92 -4.40 -3.96
N ALA A 54 14.78 -4.95 -5.18
CA ALA A 54 15.83 -4.88 -6.20
C ALA A 54 16.08 -3.45 -6.71
N ILE A 55 15.06 -2.61 -6.76
CA ILE A 55 15.20 -1.21 -7.18
C ILE A 55 15.45 -0.26 -6.01
N ASN A 56 15.29 -0.72 -4.77
CA ASN A 56 15.49 0.09 -3.59
C ASN A 56 16.97 0.45 -3.41
N LYS A 57 17.27 1.74 -3.40
CA LYS A 57 18.61 2.26 -3.13
C LYS A 57 18.84 2.61 -1.66
N ARG A 58 17.78 2.60 -0.86
CA ARG A 58 17.85 2.81 0.58
C ARG A 58 17.76 1.47 1.30
N ASP A 59 18.06 1.46 2.58
CA ASP A 59 18.02 0.24 3.39
C ASP A 59 16.62 -0.34 3.55
N LYS A 60 15.61 0.53 3.70
CA LYS A 60 14.26 0.15 4.11
C LYS A 60 13.24 0.16 2.98
N LEU A 61 12.40 -0.87 2.96
CA LEU A 61 11.21 -1.00 2.12
C LEU A 61 9.97 -1.08 2.98
N LEU A 62 8.91 -0.41 2.57
CA LEU A 62 7.60 -0.46 3.22
C LEU A 62 6.61 -1.22 2.36
N THR A 63 6.02 -2.27 2.90
CA THR A 63 4.92 -3.01 2.29
C THR A 63 3.63 -2.69 3.05
N VAL A 64 2.59 -2.28 2.35
CA VAL A 64 1.31 -1.91 2.95
C VAL A 64 0.19 -2.74 2.36
N ASN A 65 -0.45 -3.56 3.19
CA ASN A 65 -1.67 -4.26 2.81
C ASN A 65 -2.86 -3.32 2.96
N LEU A 66 -3.54 -3.03 1.85
CA LEU A 66 -4.66 -2.11 1.79
C LEU A 66 -5.97 -2.87 1.61
N THR A 67 -6.94 -2.55 2.44
CA THR A 67 -8.31 -3.06 2.34
C THR A 67 -9.26 -1.89 2.12
N GLU A 68 -9.87 -1.84 0.93
CA GLU A 68 -10.89 -0.84 0.63
C GLU A 68 -12.26 -1.31 1.14
N VAL A 69 -12.96 -0.43 1.81
CA VAL A 69 -14.31 -0.66 2.31
C VAL A 69 -15.25 0.47 1.86
N PRO A 70 -16.56 0.17 1.67
CA PRO A 70 -17.53 1.20 1.29
C PRO A 70 -17.57 2.37 2.27
N ASN A 71 -17.87 3.56 1.77
CA ASN A 71 -17.93 4.80 2.56
C ASN A 71 -18.90 4.74 3.75
N GLN A 72 -19.88 3.84 3.71
CA GLN A 72 -20.88 3.65 4.78
C GLN A 72 -20.40 2.69 5.87
N THR A 73 -19.26 2.04 5.69
CA THR A 73 -18.71 1.10 6.65
C THR A 73 -17.91 1.86 7.72
N PHE A 74 -18.17 1.55 8.98
CA PHE A 74 -17.32 2.03 10.07
C PHE A 74 -15.99 1.31 10.01
N LEU A 75 -14.90 2.04 9.85
CA LEU A 75 -13.55 1.47 9.76
C LEU A 75 -13.18 0.65 11.00
N ASP A 76 -13.68 1.07 12.15
CA ASP A 76 -13.46 0.39 13.43
C ASP A 76 -14.01 -1.04 13.47
N ALA A 77 -15.13 -1.30 12.76
CA ALA A 77 -15.73 -2.63 12.69
C ALA A 77 -14.95 -3.62 11.81
N VAL A 78 -14.06 -3.12 10.96
CA VAL A 78 -13.28 -3.92 10.00
C VAL A 78 -11.84 -4.12 10.46
N MET A 79 -11.42 -3.43 11.52
CA MET A 79 -10.07 -3.53 12.09
C MET A 79 -9.81 -4.81 12.88
N GLU A 80 -10.82 -5.70 13.04
CA GLU A 80 -10.56 -7.04 13.54
C GLU A 80 -9.50 -7.72 12.67
N GLU A 81 -8.52 -8.29 13.33
CA GLU A 81 -7.34 -8.92 12.73
C GLU A 81 -7.77 -9.86 11.59
N ASN A 82 -7.72 -9.35 10.38
CA ASN A 82 -8.07 -10.14 9.22
C ASN A 82 -7.03 -11.25 9.06
N THR A 83 -7.44 -12.49 9.16
CA THR A 83 -6.62 -13.70 9.00
C THR A 83 -5.72 -13.62 7.75
N ARG A 84 -6.20 -12.95 6.70
CA ARG A 84 -5.45 -12.70 5.48
C ARG A 84 -4.26 -11.76 5.73
N SER A 85 -4.46 -10.68 6.47
CA SER A 85 -3.40 -9.72 6.78
C SER A 85 -2.30 -10.37 7.62
N THR A 86 -2.68 -11.15 8.62
CA THR A 86 -1.75 -11.90 9.48
C THR A 86 -0.94 -12.92 8.68
N SER A 87 -1.58 -13.68 7.80
CA SER A 87 -0.92 -14.65 6.92
C SER A 87 0.06 -13.95 5.97
N LEU A 88 -0.34 -12.82 5.40
CA LEU A 88 0.48 -12.03 4.50
C LEU A 88 1.70 -11.44 5.22
N LYS A 89 1.51 -10.86 6.39
CA LYS A 89 2.59 -10.35 7.24
C LYS A 89 3.63 -11.43 7.54
N ARG A 90 3.16 -12.63 7.91
CA ARG A 90 4.05 -13.78 8.16
C ARG A 90 4.88 -14.14 6.93
N ARG A 91 4.28 -14.19 5.76
CA ARG A 91 4.97 -14.51 4.49
C ARG A 91 6.03 -13.46 4.16
N ILE A 92 5.69 -12.17 4.31
CA ILE A 92 6.62 -11.07 4.09
C ILE A 92 7.78 -11.10 5.09
N ASN A 93 7.51 -11.40 6.36
CA ASN A 93 8.57 -11.54 7.35
C ASN A 93 9.52 -12.70 7.02
N ILE A 94 9.01 -13.85 6.59
CA ILE A 94 9.84 -14.98 6.13
C ILE A 94 10.71 -14.57 4.93
N LEU A 95 10.14 -13.83 3.99
CA LEU A 95 10.89 -13.30 2.85
C LEU A 95 12.00 -12.35 3.31
N ALA A 96 11.68 -11.41 4.22
CA ALA A 96 12.64 -10.46 4.77
C ALA A 96 13.82 -11.16 5.43
N GLU A 97 13.56 -12.15 6.26
CA GLU A 97 14.59 -12.97 6.93
C GLU A 97 15.43 -13.75 5.93
N THR A 98 14.77 -14.46 4.99
CA THR A 98 15.43 -15.31 4.00
C THR A 98 16.34 -14.52 3.07
N ARG A 99 15.91 -13.33 2.65
CA ARG A 99 16.64 -12.46 1.74
C ARG A 99 17.49 -11.41 2.44
N LYS A 100 17.46 -11.37 3.76
CA LYS A 100 18.14 -10.35 4.59
C LYS A 100 17.73 -8.92 4.17
N LEU A 101 16.44 -8.72 3.98
CA LEU A 101 15.84 -7.44 3.59
C LEU A 101 15.25 -6.74 4.82
N HIS A 102 15.36 -5.42 4.84
CA HIS A 102 14.70 -4.60 5.84
C HIS A 102 13.33 -4.16 5.34
N ILE A 103 12.29 -4.92 5.69
CA ILE A 103 10.91 -4.71 5.24
C ILE A 103 10.02 -4.39 6.44
N ASP A 104 9.39 -3.23 6.43
CA ASP A 104 8.27 -2.92 7.31
C ASP A 104 6.96 -3.37 6.66
N PHE A 105 6.06 -3.93 7.45
CA PHE A 105 4.73 -4.32 7.02
C PHE A 105 3.66 -3.63 7.84
N GLU A 106 2.75 -2.94 7.13
CA GLU A 106 1.59 -2.28 7.72
C GLU A 106 0.30 -2.78 7.07
N SER A 107 -0.81 -2.72 7.80
CA SER A 107 -2.16 -2.97 7.27
C SER A 107 -3.03 -1.76 7.50
N VAL A 108 -3.69 -1.32 6.44
CA VAL A 108 -4.53 -0.13 6.45
C VAL A 108 -5.89 -0.43 5.82
N VAL A 109 -6.96 -0.03 6.50
CA VAL A 109 -8.32 -0.05 5.97
C VAL A 109 -8.68 1.36 5.51
N THR A 110 -9.23 1.50 4.32
CA THR A 110 -9.50 2.80 3.72
C THR A 110 -10.81 2.81 2.93
N HIS A 111 -11.34 4.00 2.71
CA HIS A 111 -12.43 4.25 1.77
C HIS A 111 -11.95 4.69 0.38
N ASP A 112 -10.66 5.03 0.24
CA ASP A 112 -10.06 5.50 -1.01
C ASP A 112 -8.63 5.00 -1.13
N LEU A 113 -8.43 3.96 -1.93
CA LEU A 113 -7.12 3.34 -2.14
C LEU A 113 -6.11 4.31 -2.73
N ALA A 114 -6.50 5.07 -3.75
CA ALA A 114 -5.59 5.94 -4.46
C ALA A 114 -5.09 7.09 -3.59
N GLU A 115 -5.99 7.73 -2.85
CA GLU A 115 -5.65 8.78 -1.89
C GLU A 115 -4.70 8.24 -0.81
N THR A 116 -5.03 7.09 -0.23
CA THR A 116 -4.23 6.47 0.83
C THR A 116 -2.84 6.09 0.37
N VAL A 117 -2.71 5.52 -0.84
CA VAL A 117 -1.39 5.17 -1.41
C VAL A 117 -0.53 6.42 -1.60
N THR A 118 -1.12 7.51 -2.11
CA THR A 118 -0.39 8.78 -2.29
C THR A 118 0.09 9.33 -0.95
N GLU A 119 -0.77 9.33 0.05
CA GLU A 119 -0.42 9.81 1.39
C GLU A 119 0.68 8.97 2.05
N LEU A 120 0.62 7.65 1.91
CA LEU A 120 1.66 6.75 2.42
C LEU A 120 3.00 6.97 1.71
N SER A 121 2.97 7.18 0.38
CA SER A 121 4.14 7.51 -0.41
C SER A 121 4.79 8.83 0.03
N ASP A 122 3.98 9.85 0.25
CA ASP A 122 4.44 11.16 0.72
C ASP A 122 4.99 11.08 2.17
N GLN A 123 4.34 10.34 3.05
CA GLN A 123 4.80 10.17 4.44
C GLN A 123 6.11 9.37 4.51
N ALA A 124 6.24 8.35 3.69
CA ALA A 124 7.45 7.54 3.62
C ALA A 124 8.62 8.27 2.92
N HIS A 125 8.36 9.39 2.27
CA HIS A 125 9.34 10.09 1.41
C HIS A 125 10.03 9.13 0.45
N CYS A 126 9.25 8.21 -0.14
CA CYS A 126 9.81 7.16 -0.98
C CYS A 126 10.29 7.69 -2.33
N ASP A 127 11.32 7.05 -2.88
CA ASP A 127 11.81 7.32 -4.22
C ASP A 127 10.93 6.61 -5.26
N TRP A 128 10.45 5.40 -4.93
CA TRP A 128 9.67 4.55 -5.81
C TRP A 128 8.38 4.02 -5.15
N LEU A 129 7.31 4.05 -5.93
CA LEU A 129 6.10 3.29 -5.65
C LEU A 129 6.00 2.12 -6.63
N VAL A 130 5.91 0.88 -6.13
CA VAL A 130 5.85 -0.33 -6.95
C VAL A 130 4.51 -1.00 -6.81
N VAL A 131 3.74 -1.07 -7.90
CA VAL A 131 2.35 -1.58 -7.89
C VAL A 131 2.19 -2.71 -8.91
N ALA A 132 1.46 -3.75 -8.54
CA ALA A 132 1.06 -4.80 -9.47
C ALA A 132 -0.08 -4.34 -10.39
N TRP A 133 0.03 -4.71 -11.67
CA TRP A 133 -0.98 -4.43 -12.67
C TRP A 133 -1.44 -5.69 -13.39
N LYS A 134 -2.75 -5.88 -13.51
CA LYS A 134 -3.32 -7.07 -14.16
C LYS A 134 -3.36 -7.00 -15.70
N GLY A 135 -3.01 -5.87 -16.29
CA GLY A 135 -2.90 -5.74 -17.75
C GLY A 135 -4.22 -5.55 -18.51
N LYS A 136 -5.36 -5.48 -17.83
CA LYS A 136 -6.64 -5.11 -18.44
C LYS A 136 -7.16 -3.84 -17.79
N ALA A 137 -7.46 -2.82 -18.58
CA ALA A 137 -8.37 -1.78 -18.17
C ALA A 137 -9.70 -2.48 -17.84
N TYR A 138 -10.24 -2.24 -16.66
CA TYR A 138 -11.58 -2.72 -16.35
C TYR A 138 -12.56 -2.09 -17.33
N SER A 139 -12.98 -2.87 -18.31
CA SER A 139 -14.05 -2.48 -19.23
C SER A 139 -15.36 -2.66 -18.48
N GLY A 140 -16.01 -1.58 -18.18
CA GLY A 140 -17.37 -1.57 -17.69
C GLY A 140 -17.50 -1.08 -16.24
N ILE A 141 -18.17 0.05 -16.11
CA ILE A 141 -18.62 0.68 -14.87
C ILE A 141 -17.46 1.21 -14.01
N LEU A 142 -17.27 2.49 -14.07
CA LEU A 142 -16.66 3.49 -13.18
C LEU A 142 -16.16 2.97 -11.80
N ILE A 143 -15.36 1.94 -11.81
CA ILE A 143 -14.55 1.63 -10.66
C ILE A 143 -13.31 2.48 -10.84
N ASN A 144 -13.08 3.38 -9.93
CA ASN A 144 -11.90 4.21 -9.87
C ASN A 144 -10.67 3.38 -10.20
N ASN A 145 -10.09 3.65 -11.37
CA ASN A 145 -8.81 3.05 -11.73
C ASN A 145 -7.74 3.73 -10.87
N PRO A 146 -7.30 3.16 -9.75
CA PRO A 146 -6.36 3.82 -8.85
C PRO A 146 -5.03 4.10 -9.56
N ILE A 147 -4.66 3.28 -10.54
CA ILE A 147 -3.40 3.39 -11.27
C ILE A 147 -3.36 4.67 -12.12
N GLY A 148 -4.42 4.97 -12.86
CA GLY A 148 -4.47 6.20 -13.66
C GLY A 148 -4.40 7.46 -12.82
N TRP A 149 -5.05 7.45 -11.67
CA TRP A 149 -5.01 8.56 -10.73
C TRP A 149 -3.61 8.68 -10.07
N LEU A 150 -3.01 7.57 -9.65
CA LEU A 150 -1.67 7.53 -9.07
C LEU A 150 -0.61 8.07 -10.03
N MET A 151 -0.67 7.70 -11.31
CA MET A 151 0.28 8.17 -12.32
C MET A 151 0.33 9.70 -12.47
N THR A 152 -0.75 10.39 -12.12
CA THR A 152 -0.85 11.84 -12.26
C THR A 152 -0.69 12.61 -10.95
N HIS A 153 -0.72 11.95 -9.79
CA HIS A 153 -0.76 12.60 -8.48
C HIS A 153 0.40 12.23 -7.54
N LEU A 154 1.27 11.31 -7.95
CA LEU A 154 2.43 10.92 -7.15
C LEU A 154 3.60 11.90 -7.32
N ASN A 155 4.32 12.12 -6.23
CA ASN A 155 5.59 12.85 -6.22
C ASN A 155 6.82 11.93 -6.35
N SER A 156 6.64 10.63 -6.20
CA SER A 156 7.66 9.59 -6.36
C SER A 156 7.66 9.00 -7.76
N ASP A 157 8.75 8.32 -8.12
CA ASP A 157 8.77 7.49 -9.32
C ASP A 157 7.79 6.32 -9.18
N PHE A 158 7.26 5.86 -10.31
CA PHE A 158 6.20 4.86 -10.34
C PHE A 158 6.58 3.67 -11.21
N ALA A 159 6.60 2.48 -10.63
CA ALA A 159 6.85 1.24 -11.34
C ALA A 159 5.60 0.35 -11.36
N LEU A 160 5.15 0.01 -12.55
CA LEU A 160 4.08 -0.95 -12.77
C LEU A 160 4.65 -2.32 -13.11
N PHE A 161 4.30 -3.30 -12.30
CA PHE A 161 4.70 -4.69 -12.53
C PHE A 161 3.51 -5.52 -12.99
N LYS A 162 3.66 -6.16 -14.16
CA LYS A 162 2.68 -7.10 -14.68
C LYS A 162 3.19 -8.54 -14.50
N ASP A 163 2.58 -9.27 -13.59
CA ASP A 163 2.81 -10.69 -13.43
C ASP A 163 2.05 -11.48 -14.50
N ASN A 164 2.76 -11.99 -15.48
CA ASN A 164 2.22 -12.85 -16.55
C ASN A 164 2.14 -14.34 -16.13
N GLY A 165 2.50 -14.67 -14.89
CA GLY A 165 2.50 -16.04 -14.37
C GLY A 165 3.68 -16.88 -14.86
N VAL A 166 4.73 -16.25 -15.40
CA VAL A 166 5.97 -16.95 -15.74
C VAL A 166 6.69 -17.31 -14.46
N ARG A 167 6.72 -18.57 -14.13
CA ARG A 167 7.55 -19.08 -13.03
C ARG A 167 8.88 -19.51 -13.60
N TYR A 168 9.96 -18.89 -13.18
CA TYR A 168 11.27 -19.44 -13.39
C TYR A 168 11.41 -20.67 -12.49
N ILE A 169 11.40 -21.84 -13.09
CA ILE A 169 11.80 -23.09 -12.43
C ILE A 169 13.31 -23.14 -12.54
N SER A 170 13.95 -22.77 -11.45
CA SER A 170 15.39 -23.00 -11.31
C SER A 170 15.64 -24.39 -10.73
#